data_ffe7f19be25b5d91091962909a59172c
#
_entry.id   ffe7f19be25b5d91091962909a59172c
#
_cell.length_a   1.000
_cell.length_b   1.000
_cell.length_c   1.000
_cell.angle_alpha   90.00
_cell.angle_beta   90.00
_cell.angle_gamma   90.00
#
_symmetry.space_group_name_H-M   'P 1'
#
loop_
_entity.id
_entity.type
_entity.pdbx_description
1 polymer ?
#
loop_
_entity_poly.entity_id
_entity_poly.type
_entity_poly.pdbx_seq_one_letter_code
_entity_poly.pdbx_strand_id
1 'polypeptide(L)'
;LIVNRVGGNNRVEIENWLEVMSENKTDIIFSSNQGFYLNNTGFINFDKVIFTTSRVDLDGNGDLLPFNIRGGKIEIGREGINAEGVRYLALLSRQMYIDGQIYAKDADVDLIAGDFDYNPHTRDYTKQGVSNNELLISSSAFGSIYGNQIKIVGVNGNIGVAGDVISERVLKINADGTIVTNKTQAKEAMEVKAKEFTQNTSTYTEGNLTIDADKVTLKGNGTQAGNILITGDLENEVNIYSGNDINIGKGLVNKSGQIVAE
;
A
#
# COMPACT_ATOMS: atom_id res chain seq x y z
N LEU A 1 -16.60 4.97 -17.96
CA LEU A 1 -16.43 3.98 -16.91
C LEU A 1 -16.96 2.63 -17.36
N ILE A 2 -16.18 1.59 -17.17
CA ILE A 2 -16.59 0.18 -17.38
C ILE A 2 -16.61 -0.51 -16.02
N VAL A 3 -17.69 -1.24 -15.72
CA VAL A 3 -17.78 -2.10 -14.53
C VAL A 3 -17.89 -3.55 -14.98
N ASN A 4 -16.84 -4.32 -14.73
CA ASN A 4 -16.80 -5.76 -15.00
C ASN A 4 -17.03 -6.53 -13.69
N ARG A 5 -18.20 -7.18 -13.56
CA ARG A 5 -18.56 -7.99 -12.39
C ARG A 5 -18.48 -9.46 -12.75
N VAL A 6 -17.67 -10.19 -12.01
CA VAL A 6 -17.55 -11.63 -12.16
C VAL A 6 -18.21 -12.31 -10.97
N GLY A 7 -19.27 -13.08 -11.25
CA GLY A 7 -19.92 -13.96 -10.28
C GLY A 7 -19.37 -15.37 -10.37
N GLY A 8 -19.58 -16.17 -9.33
CA GLY A 8 -19.17 -17.56 -9.26
C GLY A 8 -18.46 -17.90 -7.98
N ASN A 9 -17.93 -19.12 -7.89
CA ASN A 9 -17.29 -19.66 -6.69
C ASN A 9 -15.75 -19.70 -6.79
N ASN A 10 -15.19 -19.29 -7.94
CA ASN A 10 -13.76 -19.27 -8.18
C ASN A 10 -13.23 -17.83 -8.25
N ARG A 11 -11.98 -17.63 -7.84
CA ARG A 11 -11.29 -16.37 -8.09
C ARG A 11 -11.14 -16.11 -9.59
N VAL A 12 -11.01 -14.86 -9.96
CA VAL A 12 -10.70 -14.43 -11.33
C VAL A 12 -9.19 -14.51 -11.53
N GLU A 13 -8.75 -15.12 -12.61
CA GLU A 13 -7.35 -15.18 -13.00
C GLU A 13 -7.12 -14.32 -14.24
N ILE A 14 -6.16 -13.41 -14.17
CA ILE A 14 -5.73 -12.53 -15.27
C ILE A 14 -4.23 -12.70 -15.42
N GLU A 15 -3.83 -13.31 -16.53
CA GLU A 15 -2.43 -13.68 -16.78
C GLU A 15 -1.86 -13.02 -18.05
N ASN A 16 -2.55 -12.00 -18.56
CA ASN A 16 -2.14 -11.26 -19.75
C ASN A 16 -2.59 -9.79 -19.69
N TRP A 17 -2.17 -9.04 -20.71
CA TRP A 17 -2.54 -7.65 -20.89
C TRP A 17 -4.01 -7.49 -21.24
N LEU A 18 -4.60 -6.46 -20.65
CA LEU A 18 -5.97 -6.03 -20.92
C LEU A 18 -5.93 -4.76 -21.76
N GLU A 19 -6.79 -4.68 -22.77
CA GLU A 19 -6.87 -3.54 -23.67
C GLU A 19 -8.32 -3.08 -23.83
N VAL A 20 -8.51 -1.76 -23.85
CA VAL A 20 -9.75 -1.15 -24.32
C VAL A 20 -9.54 -0.58 -25.70
N MET A 21 -10.33 -1.05 -26.66
CA MET A 21 -10.35 -0.55 -28.03
C MET A 21 -11.07 0.80 -28.09
N SER A 22 -10.39 1.85 -27.68
CA SER A 22 -10.92 3.22 -27.61
C SER A 22 -9.81 4.22 -27.94
N GLU A 23 -10.18 5.34 -28.54
CA GLU A 23 -9.27 6.46 -28.77
C GLU A 23 -8.89 7.19 -27.50
N ASN A 24 -9.74 7.11 -26.47
CA ASN A 24 -9.52 7.74 -25.16
C ASN A 24 -9.33 6.68 -24.08
N LYS A 25 -8.46 6.99 -23.11
CA LYS A 25 -8.30 6.15 -21.92
C LYS A 25 -9.60 6.04 -21.13
N THR A 26 -9.84 4.88 -20.57
CA THR A 26 -11.10 4.54 -19.89
C THR A 26 -10.85 4.08 -18.45
N ASP A 27 -11.73 4.49 -17.55
CA ASP A 27 -11.77 3.98 -16.17
C ASP A 27 -12.43 2.61 -16.15
N ILE A 28 -11.84 1.65 -15.42
CA ILE A 28 -12.40 0.31 -15.26
C ILE A 28 -12.38 -0.15 -13.79
N ILE A 29 -13.45 -0.86 -13.41
CA ILE A 29 -13.57 -1.55 -12.13
C ILE A 29 -13.80 -3.03 -12.40
N PHE A 30 -12.91 -3.87 -11.89
CA PHE A 30 -13.08 -5.33 -11.82
C PHE A 30 -13.58 -5.70 -10.43
N SER A 31 -14.68 -6.44 -10.37
CA SER A 31 -15.34 -6.85 -9.14
C SER A 31 -15.52 -8.36 -9.09
N SER A 32 -15.00 -9.01 -8.05
CA SER A 32 -15.21 -10.43 -7.78
C SER A 32 -15.11 -10.74 -6.29
N ASN A 33 -16.21 -11.22 -5.70
CA ASN A 33 -16.24 -11.58 -4.26
C ASN A 33 -15.25 -12.70 -3.89
N GLN A 34 -14.82 -13.51 -4.86
CA GLN A 34 -13.85 -14.59 -4.63
C GLN A 34 -12.40 -14.11 -4.75
N GLY A 35 -12.20 -12.89 -5.26
CA GLY A 35 -10.89 -12.28 -5.42
C GLY A 35 -10.27 -12.48 -6.77
N PHE A 36 -8.96 -12.19 -6.84
CA PHE A 36 -8.19 -12.14 -8.07
C PHE A 36 -6.83 -12.79 -7.90
N TYR A 37 -6.37 -13.43 -8.95
CA TYR A 37 -4.97 -13.73 -9.20
C TYR A 37 -4.53 -12.96 -10.44
N LEU A 38 -3.56 -12.04 -10.24
CA LEU A 38 -3.04 -11.15 -11.28
C LEU A 38 -1.57 -11.49 -11.52
N ASN A 39 -1.26 -11.96 -12.73
CA ASN A 39 0.10 -12.37 -13.07
C ASN A 39 0.42 -11.97 -14.51
N ASN A 40 1.56 -11.35 -14.76
CA ASN A 40 1.88 -10.76 -16.05
C ASN A 40 0.77 -9.81 -16.58
N THR A 41 0.09 -9.14 -15.64
CA THR A 41 -1.07 -8.30 -15.95
C THR A 41 -0.63 -6.90 -16.35
N GLY A 42 -1.04 -6.43 -17.51
CA GLY A 42 -0.78 -5.07 -17.99
C GLY A 42 -2.04 -4.40 -18.51
N PHE A 43 -1.97 -3.07 -18.75
CA PHE A 43 -3.13 -2.25 -19.10
C PHE A 43 -2.84 -1.34 -20.28
N ILE A 44 -3.67 -1.42 -21.33
CA ILE A 44 -3.58 -0.57 -22.54
C ILE A 44 -4.86 0.24 -22.66
N ASN A 45 -4.74 1.57 -22.79
CA ASN A 45 -5.84 2.52 -22.89
C ASN A 45 -6.73 2.63 -21.64
N PHE A 46 -6.19 2.30 -20.46
CA PHE A 46 -6.84 2.57 -19.18
C PHE A 46 -6.28 3.82 -18.53
N ASP A 47 -7.17 4.58 -17.86
CA ASP A 47 -6.83 5.74 -17.05
C ASP A 47 -6.81 5.40 -15.56
N LYS A 48 -7.89 4.78 -15.08
CA LYS A 48 -8.00 4.26 -13.71
C LYS A 48 -8.38 2.80 -13.74
N VAL A 49 -7.71 2.01 -12.92
CA VAL A 49 -7.94 0.57 -12.77
C VAL A 49 -8.19 0.26 -11.29
N ILE A 50 -9.33 -0.32 -11.00
CA ILE A 50 -9.71 -0.74 -9.65
C ILE A 50 -10.03 -2.23 -9.67
N PHE A 51 -9.37 -3.01 -8.83
CA PHE A 51 -9.74 -4.38 -8.49
C PHE A 51 -10.35 -4.39 -7.10
N THR A 52 -11.57 -4.90 -6.96
CA THR A 52 -12.24 -4.98 -5.66
C THR A 52 -12.88 -6.33 -5.42
N THR A 53 -12.76 -6.82 -4.19
CA THR A 53 -13.48 -8.03 -3.75
C THR A 53 -14.88 -7.72 -3.23
N SER A 54 -15.34 -6.48 -3.36
CA SER A 54 -16.71 -6.07 -3.13
C SER A 54 -17.56 -6.27 -4.38
N ARG A 55 -18.84 -6.52 -4.19
CA ARG A 55 -19.82 -6.26 -5.24
C ARG A 55 -19.87 -4.74 -5.50
N VAL A 56 -19.91 -4.36 -6.76
CA VAL A 56 -20.06 -2.97 -7.19
C VAL A 56 -21.51 -2.72 -7.61
N ASP A 57 -22.18 -1.81 -6.95
CA ASP A 57 -23.54 -1.42 -7.25
C ASP A 57 -23.60 0.06 -7.64
N LEU A 58 -24.61 0.41 -8.43
CA LEU A 58 -24.90 1.77 -8.86
C LEU A 58 -26.21 2.24 -8.20
N ASP A 59 -26.32 3.51 -7.94
CA ASP A 59 -27.57 4.13 -7.50
C ASP A 59 -28.55 4.33 -8.66
N GLY A 60 -29.71 4.95 -8.38
CA GLY A 60 -30.74 5.22 -9.40
C GLY A 60 -30.33 6.22 -10.49
N ASN A 61 -29.23 6.94 -10.30
CA ASN A 61 -28.67 7.90 -11.26
C ASN A 61 -27.51 7.30 -12.08
N GLY A 62 -27.07 6.09 -11.72
CA GLY A 62 -25.93 5.43 -12.33
C GLY A 62 -24.59 5.76 -11.66
N ASP A 63 -24.59 6.41 -10.50
CA ASP A 63 -23.39 6.70 -9.73
C ASP A 63 -22.95 5.50 -8.88
N LEU A 64 -21.64 5.35 -8.68
CA LEU A 64 -21.08 4.27 -7.88
C LEU A 64 -21.48 4.43 -6.39
N LEU A 65 -22.03 3.37 -5.83
CA LEU A 65 -22.20 3.24 -4.38
C LEU A 65 -20.88 2.83 -3.70
N PRO A 66 -20.72 3.06 -2.39
CA PRO A 66 -19.55 2.61 -1.64
C PRO A 66 -19.32 1.09 -1.78
N PHE A 67 -18.07 0.69 -1.89
CA PHE A 67 -17.69 -0.73 -1.97
C PHE A 67 -17.57 -1.30 -0.56
N ASN A 68 -18.28 -2.39 -0.28
CA ASN A 68 -18.29 -3.05 1.03
C ASN A 68 -17.35 -4.26 1.00
N ILE A 69 -16.10 -4.08 1.38
CA ILE A 69 -15.09 -5.14 1.39
C ILE A 69 -15.21 -5.95 2.70
N ARG A 70 -15.52 -7.26 2.60
CA ARG A 70 -15.69 -8.17 3.74
C ARG A 70 -15.06 -9.55 3.52
N GLY A 71 -14.57 -9.82 2.33
CA GLY A 71 -14.01 -11.12 1.95
C GLY A 71 -13.14 -11.02 0.72
N GLY A 72 -12.71 -12.19 0.22
CA GLY A 72 -11.88 -12.31 -0.97
C GLY A 72 -10.42 -11.91 -0.75
N LYS A 73 -9.58 -12.38 -1.65
CA LYS A 73 -8.14 -12.13 -1.63
C LYS A 73 -7.68 -11.65 -3.00
N ILE A 74 -6.74 -10.69 -3.03
CA ILE A 74 -6.00 -10.35 -4.24
C ILE A 74 -4.59 -10.91 -4.10
N GLU A 75 -4.19 -11.72 -5.06
CA GLU A 75 -2.84 -12.28 -5.17
C GLU A 75 -2.16 -11.74 -6.42
N ILE A 76 -0.97 -11.17 -6.26
CA ILE A 76 -0.10 -10.79 -7.37
C ILE A 76 0.91 -11.92 -7.55
N GLY A 77 0.86 -12.57 -8.71
CA GLY A 77 1.78 -13.64 -9.06
C GLY A 77 3.19 -13.14 -9.37
N ARG A 78 4.11 -14.05 -9.62
CA ARG A 78 5.54 -13.80 -9.76
C ARG A 78 5.91 -12.80 -10.86
N GLU A 79 5.17 -12.81 -11.98
CA GLU A 79 5.38 -11.92 -13.11
C GLU A 79 4.80 -10.51 -12.90
N GLY A 80 4.03 -10.33 -11.80
CA GLY A 80 3.58 -9.03 -11.33
C GLY A 80 2.51 -8.34 -12.15
N ILE A 81 2.41 -7.03 -11.93
CA ILE A 81 1.53 -6.10 -12.63
C ILE A 81 2.37 -4.98 -13.25
N ASN A 82 2.09 -4.67 -14.53
CA ASN A 82 2.57 -3.47 -15.19
C ASN A 82 1.41 -2.49 -15.41
N ALA A 83 1.38 -1.41 -14.64
CA ALA A 83 0.41 -0.32 -14.74
C ALA A 83 1.04 0.98 -15.28
N GLU A 84 2.08 0.85 -16.12
CA GLU A 84 2.65 2.01 -16.80
C GLU A 84 1.60 2.71 -17.67
N GLY A 85 1.56 4.03 -17.59
CA GLY A 85 0.56 4.84 -18.28
C GLY A 85 -0.84 4.86 -17.65
N VAL A 86 -1.12 4.12 -16.60
CA VAL A 86 -2.32 4.25 -15.76
C VAL A 86 -2.08 5.41 -14.77
N ARG A 87 -3.09 6.26 -14.53
CA ARG A 87 -2.99 7.35 -13.53
C ARG A 87 -3.36 6.91 -12.11
N TYR A 88 -4.19 5.89 -11.99
CA TYR A 88 -4.65 5.39 -10.69
C TYR A 88 -4.84 3.88 -10.70
N LEU A 89 -4.19 3.19 -9.77
CA LEU A 89 -4.35 1.76 -9.52
C LEU A 89 -4.83 1.54 -8.08
N ALA A 90 -5.96 0.87 -7.90
CA ALA A 90 -6.43 0.46 -6.59
C ALA A 90 -6.63 -1.05 -6.51
N LEU A 91 -6.11 -1.66 -5.44
CA LEU A 91 -6.35 -3.05 -5.07
C LEU A 91 -7.05 -3.06 -3.70
N LEU A 92 -8.32 -3.48 -3.68
CA LEU A 92 -9.21 -3.38 -2.53
C LEU A 92 -9.74 -4.77 -2.17
N SER A 93 -9.28 -5.37 -1.07
CA SER A 93 -9.62 -6.74 -0.71
C SER A 93 -9.61 -6.98 0.80
N ARG A 94 -10.11 -8.15 1.23
CA ARG A 94 -9.99 -8.54 2.64
C ARG A 94 -8.56 -8.93 3.00
N GLN A 95 -7.84 -9.58 2.07
CA GLN A 95 -6.43 -9.95 2.19
C GLN A 95 -5.68 -9.72 0.88
N MET A 96 -4.37 -9.47 0.97
CA MET A 96 -3.51 -9.25 -0.20
C MET A 96 -2.17 -9.95 -0.02
N TYR A 97 -1.72 -10.65 -1.07
CA TYR A 97 -0.39 -11.23 -1.16
C TYR A 97 0.31 -10.79 -2.45
N ILE A 98 1.53 -10.28 -2.35
CA ILE A 98 2.28 -9.71 -3.46
C ILE A 98 3.59 -10.51 -3.61
N ASP A 99 3.65 -11.41 -4.61
CA ASP A 99 4.87 -12.18 -4.90
C ASP A 99 5.74 -11.53 -5.98
N GLY A 100 5.16 -10.92 -6.98
CA GLY A 100 5.82 -10.18 -8.05
C GLY A 100 5.68 -8.67 -7.90
N GLN A 101 6.35 -7.95 -8.77
CA GLN A 101 6.40 -6.50 -8.76
C GLN A 101 5.06 -5.85 -9.17
N ILE A 102 4.65 -4.80 -8.47
CA ILE A 102 3.65 -3.85 -8.93
C ILE A 102 4.40 -2.64 -9.48
N TYR A 103 4.48 -2.54 -10.81
CA TYR A 103 5.13 -1.43 -11.50
C TYR A 103 4.08 -0.44 -11.98
N ALA A 104 3.94 0.67 -11.25
CA ALA A 104 2.90 1.69 -11.46
C ALA A 104 3.49 3.11 -11.26
N LYS A 105 4.67 3.36 -11.82
CA LYS A 105 5.51 4.52 -11.53
C LYS A 105 4.82 5.86 -11.78
N ASP A 106 3.91 5.92 -12.75
CA ASP A 106 3.15 7.12 -13.09
C ASP A 106 1.80 7.20 -12.33
N ALA A 107 1.40 6.12 -11.66
CA ALA A 107 0.11 6.02 -10.99
C ALA A 107 0.19 6.35 -9.51
N ASP A 108 -0.90 6.95 -9.00
CA ASP A 108 -1.23 6.85 -7.59
C ASP A 108 -1.72 5.43 -7.29
N VAL A 109 -1.14 4.79 -6.28
CA VAL A 109 -1.41 3.39 -5.92
C VAL A 109 -2.05 3.32 -4.55
N ASP A 110 -3.27 2.75 -4.47
CA ASP A 110 -3.94 2.42 -3.22
C ASP A 110 -4.01 0.89 -3.04
N LEU A 111 -3.34 0.37 -2.01
CA LEU A 111 -3.42 -1.02 -1.58
C LEU A 111 -4.11 -1.06 -0.22
N ILE A 112 -5.38 -1.46 -0.18
CA ILE A 112 -6.17 -1.43 1.05
C ILE A 112 -6.73 -2.83 1.31
N ALA A 113 -6.40 -3.39 2.47
CA ALA A 113 -6.90 -4.70 2.89
C ALA A 113 -7.52 -4.65 4.30
N GLY A 114 -8.51 -5.50 4.51
CA GLY A 114 -9.26 -5.63 5.75
C GLY A 114 -10.76 -5.56 5.55
N ASP A 115 -11.49 -5.26 6.64
CA ASP A 115 -12.93 -5.03 6.62
C ASP A 115 -13.22 -3.53 6.61
N PHE A 116 -13.71 -3.01 5.49
CA PHE A 116 -13.96 -1.58 5.32
C PHE A 116 -15.01 -1.29 4.25
N ASP A 117 -15.55 -0.08 4.30
CA ASP A 117 -16.35 0.52 3.23
C ASP A 117 -15.48 1.56 2.53
N TYR A 118 -15.39 1.49 1.21
CA TYR A 118 -14.57 2.37 0.39
C TYR A 118 -15.45 3.28 -0.47
N ASN A 119 -15.20 4.59 -0.41
CA ASN A 119 -15.86 5.55 -1.28
C ASN A 119 -15.03 5.75 -2.57
N PRO A 120 -15.52 5.30 -3.74
CA PRO A 120 -14.76 5.39 -4.98
C PRO A 120 -14.60 6.83 -5.52
N HIS A 121 -15.39 7.80 -5.03
CA HIS A 121 -15.33 9.19 -5.45
C HIS A 121 -14.28 9.98 -4.68
N THR A 122 -14.20 9.76 -3.35
CA THR A 122 -13.26 10.48 -2.47
C THR A 122 -11.97 9.71 -2.19
N ARG A 123 -11.94 8.40 -2.48
CA ARG A 123 -10.85 7.47 -2.15
C ARG A 123 -10.65 7.30 -0.64
N ASP A 124 -11.67 7.65 0.16
CA ASP A 124 -11.68 7.43 1.60
C ASP A 124 -12.24 6.06 1.95
N TYR A 125 -11.89 5.60 3.14
CA TYR A 125 -12.43 4.36 3.68
C TYR A 125 -12.92 4.53 5.11
N THR A 126 -13.96 3.77 5.46
CA THR A 126 -14.49 3.67 6.82
C THR A 126 -14.25 2.26 7.34
N LYS A 127 -13.57 2.15 8.46
CA LYS A 127 -13.29 0.86 9.10
C LYS A 127 -14.56 0.16 9.53
N GLN A 128 -14.59 -1.17 9.37
CA GLN A 128 -15.63 -2.04 9.84
C GLN A 128 -15.03 -3.17 10.68
N GLY A 129 -15.79 -3.69 11.66
CA GLY A 129 -15.31 -4.76 12.53
C GLY A 129 -14.31 -4.30 13.60
N VAL A 130 -13.57 -5.24 14.16
CA VAL A 130 -12.58 -5.03 15.23
C VAL A 130 -11.21 -5.53 14.80
N SER A 131 -10.16 -4.96 15.38
CA SER A 131 -8.78 -5.42 15.14
C SER A 131 -8.60 -6.88 15.63
N ASN A 132 -7.96 -7.70 14.79
CA ASN A 132 -7.77 -9.14 15.02
C ASN A 132 -6.32 -9.60 14.89
N ASN A 133 -5.37 -8.69 14.75
CA ASN A 133 -3.93 -8.96 14.54
C ASN A 133 -3.61 -9.84 13.32
N GLU A 134 -4.51 -9.95 12.37
CA GLU A 134 -4.30 -10.72 11.15
C GLU A 134 -3.33 -10.01 10.21
N LEU A 135 -2.50 -10.78 9.49
CA LEU A 135 -1.63 -10.25 8.43
C LEU A 135 -2.49 -10.04 7.16
N LEU A 136 -2.83 -8.80 6.90
CA LEU A 136 -3.76 -8.42 5.84
C LEU A 136 -3.07 -8.16 4.50
N ILE A 137 -1.90 -7.52 4.55
CA ILE A 137 -1.06 -7.28 3.37
C ILE A 137 0.29 -7.90 3.66
N SER A 138 0.72 -8.78 2.77
CA SER A 138 2.06 -9.37 2.82
C SER A 138 2.71 -9.41 1.45
N SER A 139 4.04 -9.35 1.41
CA SER A 139 4.79 -9.59 0.18
C SER A 139 5.95 -10.54 0.38
N SER A 140 6.36 -11.21 -0.71
CA SER A 140 7.68 -11.84 -0.81
C SER A 140 8.76 -10.77 -0.99
N ALA A 141 10.02 -11.17 -0.96
CA ALA A 141 11.15 -10.28 -1.25
C ALA A 141 11.15 -9.76 -2.71
N PHE A 142 10.42 -10.39 -3.60
CA PHE A 142 10.26 -9.96 -5.00
C PHE A 142 9.03 -9.09 -5.21
N GLY A 143 8.11 -9.05 -4.24
CA GLY A 143 6.88 -8.28 -4.27
C GLY A 143 7.11 -6.79 -4.01
N SER A 144 7.90 -6.15 -4.87
CA SER A 144 8.20 -4.73 -4.78
C SER A 144 7.08 -3.87 -5.35
N ILE A 145 6.91 -2.66 -4.81
CA ILE A 145 5.83 -1.74 -5.18
C ILE A 145 6.45 -0.41 -5.61
N TYR A 146 6.16 0.00 -6.84
CA TYR A 146 6.60 1.28 -7.41
C TYR A 146 5.39 2.10 -7.81
N GLY A 147 5.34 3.37 -7.39
CA GLY A 147 4.22 4.27 -7.67
C GLY A 147 4.61 5.75 -7.63
N ASN A 148 3.75 6.61 -8.19
CA ASN A 148 3.88 8.06 -8.06
C ASN A 148 3.63 8.48 -6.60
N GLN A 149 2.45 8.16 -6.09
CA GLN A 149 2.12 8.18 -4.66
C GLN A 149 1.65 6.78 -4.26
N ILE A 150 2.05 6.33 -3.09
CA ILE A 150 1.68 5.00 -2.61
C ILE A 150 0.98 5.11 -1.26
N LYS A 151 -0.20 4.49 -1.15
CA LYS A 151 -0.96 4.35 0.09
C LYS A 151 -1.21 2.87 0.34
N ILE A 152 -0.67 2.35 1.44
CA ILE A 152 -0.85 0.96 1.89
C ILE A 152 -1.59 0.98 3.21
N VAL A 153 -2.73 0.29 3.30
CA VAL A 153 -3.57 0.31 4.49
C VAL A 153 -3.99 -1.11 4.90
N GLY A 154 -3.67 -1.48 6.13
CA GLY A 154 -4.17 -2.69 6.79
C GLY A 154 -5.26 -2.34 7.81
N VAL A 155 -6.52 -2.42 7.41
CA VAL A 155 -7.67 -2.06 8.26
C VAL A 155 -7.95 -3.16 9.27
N ASN A 156 -7.77 -2.87 10.55
CA ASN A 156 -7.94 -3.79 11.68
C ASN A 156 -6.90 -4.93 11.73
N GLY A 157 -5.72 -4.78 11.12
CA GLY A 157 -4.71 -5.83 11.15
C GLY A 157 -3.29 -5.33 10.86
N ASN A 158 -2.44 -6.24 10.41
CA ASN A 158 -1.00 -6.04 10.25
C ASN A 158 -0.59 -5.96 8.77
N ILE A 159 0.57 -5.34 8.52
CA ILE A 159 1.23 -5.26 7.22
C ILE A 159 2.65 -5.79 7.33
N GLY A 160 3.05 -6.67 6.40
CA GLY A 160 4.41 -7.18 6.28
C GLY A 160 4.89 -7.12 4.83
N VAL A 161 5.71 -6.13 4.48
CA VAL A 161 6.25 -5.96 3.12
C VAL A 161 7.74 -6.28 3.12
N ALA A 162 8.11 -7.39 2.48
CA ALA A 162 9.48 -7.86 2.35
C ALA A 162 10.18 -7.37 1.07
N GLY A 163 9.42 -6.92 0.06
CA GLY A 163 9.94 -6.25 -1.13
C GLY A 163 10.21 -4.76 -0.88
N ASP A 164 10.78 -4.11 -1.88
CA ASP A 164 11.01 -2.65 -1.86
C ASP A 164 9.70 -1.89 -2.08
N VAL A 165 9.48 -0.79 -1.36
CA VAL A 165 8.39 0.15 -1.60
C VAL A 165 8.99 1.50 -1.97
N ILE A 166 8.80 1.91 -3.21
CA ILE A 166 9.44 3.11 -3.77
C ILE A 166 8.39 4.02 -4.39
N SER A 167 8.21 5.19 -3.79
CA SER A 167 7.31 6.24 -4.26
C SER A 167 8.11 7.40 -4.87
N GLU A 168 7.65 7.89 -6.03
CA GLU A 168 8.23 9.08 -6.65
C GLU A 168 7.88 10.37 -5.89
N ARG A 169 6.83 10.35 -5.05
CA ARG A 169 6.40 11.51 -4.26
C ARG A 169 6.18 11.14 -2.80
N VAL A 170 4.99 10.67 -2.44
CA VAL A 170 4.57 10.44 -1.05
C VAL A 170 4.29 8.97 -0.82
N LEU A 171 4.82 8.43 0.28
CA LEU A 171 4.52 7.09 0.76
C LEU A 171 3.75 7.17 2.09
N LYS A 172 2.58 6.56 2.14
CA LYS A 172 1.78 6.40 3.37
C LYS A 172 1.54 4.94 3.66
N ILE A 173 1.93 4.48 4.85
CA ILE A 173 1.69 3.11 5.31
C ILE A 173 0.94 3.16 6.63
N ASN A 174 -0.25 2.61 6.66
CA ASN A 174 -1.17 2.65 7.81
C ASN A 174 -1.62 1.26 8.21
N ALA A 175 -1.49 0.88 9.48
CA ALA A 175 -2.10 -0.32 10.03
C ALA A 175 -2.62 -0.07 11.45
N ASP A 176 -3.66 -0.78 11.83
CA ASP A 176 -4.14 -0.73 13.22
C ASP A 176 -3.30 -1.61 14.16
N GLY A 177 -2.50 -2.51 13.60
CA GLY A 177 -1.57 -3.39 14.30
C GLY A 177 -0.10 -3.05 13.99
N THR A 178 0.66 -4.07 13.66
CA THR A 178 2.10 -3.99 13.37
C THR A 178 2.35 -3.75 11.88
N ILE A 179 3.35 -2.92 11.59
CA ILE A 179 3.94 -2.77 10.26
C ILE A 179 5.38 -3.26 10.30
N VAL A 180 5.73 -4.16 9.39
CA VAL A 180 7.11 -4.59 9.14
C VAL A 180 7.46 -4.30 7.69
N THR A 181 8.55 -3.57 7.47
CA THR A 181 9.05 -3.26 6.12
C THR A 181 10.53 -3.59 5.99
N ASN A 182 10.96 -3.85 4.76
CA ASN A 182 12.37 -3.90 4.44
C ASN A 182 12.86 -2.53 3.97
N LYS A 183 12.88 -2.27 2.68
CA LYS A 183 13.31 -0.99 2.14
C LYS A 183 12.10 -0.14 1.75
N THR A 184 12.08 1.09 2.25
CA THR A 184 11.08 2.08 1.88
C THR A 184 11.76 3.36 1.41
N GLN A 185 11.22 3.95 0.35
CA GLN A 185 11.75 5.20 -0.21
C GLN A 185 10.60 6.10 -0.70
N ALA A 186 10.74 7.40 -0.45
CA ALA A 186 9.87 8.43 -1.01
C ALA A 186 10.69 9.69 -1.30
N LYS A 187 10.31 10.49 -2.30
CA LYS A 187 11.03 11.75 -2.55
C LYS A 187 10.53 12.88 -1.67
N GLU A 188 9.21 13.08 -1.58
CA GLU A 188 8.66 14.26 -0.91
C GLU A 188 8.42 14.04 0.58
N ALA A 189 7.72 12.97 0.96
CA ALA A 189 7.40 12.66 2.35
C ALA A 189 7.07 11.19 2.57
N MET A 190 7.29 10.73 3.81
CA MET A 190 6.87 9.41 4.26
C MET A 190 6.13 9.50 5.58
N GLU A 191 4.96 8.88 5.63
CA GLU A 191 4.13 8.75 6.83
C GLU A 191 3.89 7.28 7.14
N VAL A 192 4.22 6.86 8.35
CA VAL A 192 3.94 5.52 8.87
C VAL A 192 3.07 5.67 10.10
N LYS A 193 1.92 4.98 10.14
CA LYS A 193 1.06 4.92 11.31
C LYS A 193 0.75 3.49 11.69
N ALA A 194 1.09 3.10 12.94
CA ALA A 194 0.93 1.73 13.42
C ALA A 194 0.81 1.70 14.94
N LYS A 195 0.48 0.55 15.51
CA LYS A 195 0.75 0.27 16.91
C LYS A 195 2.25 0.00 17.13
N GLU A 196 2.85 -0.80 16.25
CA GLU A 196 4.29 -1.08 16.25
C GLU A 196 4.83 -1.00 14.83
N PHE A 197 6.00 -0.40 14.66
CA PHE A 197 6.71 -0.32 13.37
C PHE A 197 8.09 -0.94 13.47
N THR A 198 8.44 -1.80 12.52
CA THR A 198 9.78 -2.35 12.37
C THR A 198 10.30 -2.14 10.94
N GLN A 199 11.42 -1.46 10.84
CA GLN A 199 12.24 -1.41 9.64
C GLN A 199 13.32 -2.49 9.74
N ASN A 200 13.45 -3.34 8.70
CA ASN A 200 14.49 -4.38 8.65
C ASN A 200 15.69 -4.00 7.79
N THR A 201 15.55 -3.10 6.83
CA THR A 201 16.64 -2.73 5.92
C THR A 201 16.93 -1.23 5.92
N SER A 202 16.08 -0.40 5.31
CA SER A 202 16.32 1.04 5.25
C SER A 202 15.06 1.85 4.99
N THR A 203 15.08 3.09 5.46
CA THR A 203 14.06 4.09 5.15
C THR A 203 14.75 5.36 4.65
N TYR A 204 14.32 5.86 3.50
CA TYR A 204 14.85 7.08 2.92
C TYR A 204 13.73 7.99 2.41
N THR A 205 13.82 9.28 2.73
CA THR A 205 13.03 10.33 2.07
C THR A 205 13.83 11.64 2.02
N GLU A 206 13.66 12.41 0.96
CA GLU A 206 14.29 13.74 0.88
C GLU A 206 13.59 14.75 1.81
N GLY A 207 12.28 14.60 1.99
CA GLY A 207 11.47 15.45 2.86
C GLY A 207 11.25 14.87 4.26
N ASN A 208 10.04 15.02 4.76
CA ASN A 208 9.71 14.64 6.14
C ASN A 208 9.44 13.14 6.26
N LEU A 209 10.00 12.51 7.30
CA LEU A 209 9.64 11.20 7.80
C LEU A 209 8.86 11.35 9.10
N THR A 210 7.62 10.90 9.11
CA THR A 210 6.80 10.81 10.33
C THR A 210 6.47 9.36 10.63
N ILE A 211 6.85 8.87 11.80
CA ILE A 211 6.49 7.54 12.31
C ILE A 211 5.65 7.73 13.57
N ASP A 212 4.34 7.55 13.41
CA ASP A 212 3.36 7.59 14.50
C ASP A 212 3.07 6.15 14.96
N ALA A 213 3.80 5.69 15.98
CA ALA A 213 3.66 4.35 16.53
C ALA A 213 4.03 4.32 18.01
N ASP A 214 3.41 3.40 18.79
CA ASP A 214 3.77 3.26 20.21
C ASP A 214 5.21 2.76 20.40
N LYS A 215 5.65 1.83 19.54
CA LYS A 215 7.00 1.29 19.51
C LYS A 215 7.56 1.30 18.09
N VAL A 216 8.80 1.77 17.95
CA VAL A 216 9.55 1.83 16.69
C VAL A 216 10.85 1.05 16.85
N THR A 217 11.14 0.15 15.92
CA THR A 217 12.41 -0.60 15.86
C THR A 217 13.07 -0.37 14.50
N LEU A 218 14.27 0.21 14.50
CA LEU A 218 15.02 0.48 13.28
C LEU A 218 16.23 -0.43 13.20
N LYS A 219 16.29 -1.27 12.16
CA LYS A 219 17.35 -2.23 11.87
C LYS A 219 17.85 -2.09 10.44
N GLY A 220 19.00 -2.75 10.16
CA GLY A 220 19.56 -2.86 8.82
C GLY A 220 20.55 -1.76 8.47
N ASN A 221 20.34 -1.06 7.35
CA ASN A 221 21.34 -0.18 6.76
C ASN A 221 21.26 1.28 7.19
N GLY A 222 20.09 1.74 7.66
CA GLY A 222 19.93 3.11 8.14
C GLY A 222 18.58 3.75 7.83
N THR A 223 18.41 4.92 8.42
CA THR A 223 17.23 5.79 8.21
C THR A 223 17.71 7.20 7.90
N GLN A 224 17.23 7.78 6.80
CA GLN A 224 17.60 9.14 6.39
C GLN A 224 16.37 9.93 5.92
N ALA A 225 16.27 11.18 6.36
CA ALA A 225 15.21 12.10 5.94
C ALA A 225 15.65 13.58 6.05
N GLY A 226 14.87 14.49 5.48
CA GLY A 226 15.01 15.93 5.70
C GLY A 226 14.70 16.30 7.15
N ASN A 227 13.53 15.87 7.68
CA ASN A 227 13.19 15.92 9.10
C ASN A 227 12.67 14.55 9.55
N ILE A 228 12.91 14.21 10.82
CA ILE A 228 12.45 12.94 11.40
C ILE A 228 11.61 13.22 12.66
N LEU A 229 10.38 12.74 12.65
CA LEU A 229 9.49 12.72 13.82
C LEU A 229 9.09 11.28 14.13
N ILE A 230 9.41 10.82 15.35
CA ILE A 230 8.99 9.52 15.89
C ILE A 230 8.20 9.80 17.16
N THR A 231 6.92 9.43 17.23
CA THR A 231 6.05 9.78 18.37
C THR A 231 6.19 8.83 19.57
N GLY A 232 6.63 7.59 19.33
CA GLY A 232 6.72 6.52 20.34
C GLY A 232 8.10 6.28 20.91
N ASP A 233 8.24 5.09 21.53
CA ASP A 233 9.52 4.58 22.00
C ASP A 233 10.36 4.09 20.84
N LEU A 234 11.63 4.52 20.75
CA LEU A 234 12.57 4.13 19.68
C LEU A 234 13.63 3.15 20.21
N GLU A 235 13.70 1.98 19.61
CA GLU A 235 14.80 1.04 19.68
C GLU A 235 15.62 1.13 18.37
N ASN A 236 16.86 1.63 18.45
CA ASN A 236 17.70 1.90 17.29
C ASN A 236 18.94 1.00 17.24
N GLU A 237 19.16 0.36 16.08
CA GLU A 237 20.33 -0.44 15.77
C GLU A 237 21.08 0.05 14.51
N VAL A 238 20.75 1.25 14.00
CA VAL A 238 21.27 1.77 12.71
C VAL A 238 21.75 3.21 12.82
N ASN A 239 22.37 3.71 11.76
CA ASN A 239 22.59 5.14 11.62
C ASN A 239 21.30 5.85 11.24
N ILE A 240 21.00 6.94 11.92
CA ILE A 240 19.88 7.85 11.64
C ILE A 240 20.48 9.21 11.26
N TYR A 241 20.15 9.69 10.08
CA TYR A 241 20.56 11.01 9.58
C TYR A 241 19.36 11.86 9.24
N SER A 242 19.38 13.10 9.69
CA SER A 242 18.43 14.12 9.28
C SER A 242 19.15 15.34 8.76
N GLY A 243 18.66 15.92 7.67
CA GLY A 243 19.16 17.20 7.14
C GLY A 243 18.75 18.42 7.98
N ASN A 244 17.85 18.24 8.96
CA ASN A 244 17.40 19.30 9.88
C ASN A 244 17.18 18.69 11.27
N ASP A 245 15.94 18.43 11.67
CA ASP A 245 15.57 18.02 13.02
C ASP A 245 15.31 16.52 13.16
N ILE A 246 15.65 15.98 14.33
CA ILE A 246 15.22 14.65 14.80
C ILE A 246 14.47 14.83 16.11
N ASN A 247 13.19 14.50 16.12
CA ASN A 247 12.33 14.54 17.29
C ASN A 247 11.86 13.13 17.66
N ILE A 248 12.17 12.69 18.89
CA ILE A 248 11.73 11.41 19.46
C ILE A 248 10.83 11.73 20.64
N GLY A 249 9.55 11.34 20.53
CA GLY A 249 8.50 11.75 21.48
C GLY A 249 8.54 11.06 22.83
N LYS A 250 9.14 9.87 22.93
CA LYS A 250 9.22 9.08 24.17
C LYS A 250 10.65 8.58 24.43
N GLY A 251 10.80 7.34 24.91
CA GLY A 251 12.09 6.76 25.25
C GLY A 251 12.96 6.44 24.02
N LEU A 252 14.29 6.49 24.22
CA LEU A 252 15.27 6.10 23.22
C LEU A 252 16.20 5.04 23.81
N VAL A 253 16.31 3.90 23.16
CA VAL A 253 17.33 2.88 23.38
C VAL A 253 18.19 2.80 22.12
N ASN A 254 19.34 3.44 22.10
CA ASN A 254 20.30 3.33 21.01
C ASN A 254 21.29 2.18 21.30
N LYS A 255 21.09 1.03 20.67
CA LYS A 255 21.94 -0.15 20.83
C LYS A 255 23.21 -0.06 19.98
N SER A 256 23.09 0.55 18.79
CA SER A 256 24.20 0.80 17.89
C SER A 256 23.88 1.91 16.89
N GLY A 257 24.89 2.38 16.18
CA GLY A 257 24.75 3.44 15.18
C GLY A 257 24.79 4.87 15.76
N GLN A 258 24.81 5.82 14.87
CA GLN A 258 24.84 7.25 15.16
C GLN A 258 23.47 7.88 14.90
N ILE A 259 23.10 8.88 15.69
CA ILE A 259 21.92 9.70 15.47
C ILE A 259 22.44 11.13 15.27
N VAL A 260 22.29 11.64 14.05
CA VAL A 260 22.86 12.92 13.61
C VAL A 260 21.81 13.78 12.95
N ALA A 261 21.67 15.01 13.40
CA ALA A 261 20.93 16.09 12.75
C ALA A 261 21.90 17.21 12.36
N GLU A 262 21.74 17.77 11.14
CA GLU A 262 22.54 18.90 10.62
C GLU A 262 21.85 20.23 10.84
#